data_1cc31347c911521e5a9d4fcc32d6725f
#
_entry.id   1cc31347c911521e5a9d4fcc32d6725f
#
_cell.length_a   1.000
_cell.length_b   1.000
_cell.length_c   1.000
_cell.angle_alpha   90.00
_cell.angle_beta   90.00
_cell.angle_gamma   90.00
#
_symmetry.space_group_name_H-M   'P 1'
#
loop_
_entity.id
_entity.type
_entity.pdbx_description
1 polymer ?
#
loop_
_entity_poly.entity_id
_entity_poly.type
_entity_poly.pdbx_seq_one_letter_code
_entity_poly.pdbx_strand_id
1 'polypeptide(L)'
;MRILIVEDEPKMASYLRKGLTEASYTVDVAENGRDGLFLALHEDFDLVVLDVMLPELDGFEVLRRLRAQKQTPVLLLTAREAIEDKVTGLELGADDYLLKPFAYAEFLARIRSLLRRAPRNAREILQVADLEVDLIKRRVRRADNRIDLTAQEFALLQLLAEREGEVLTRTFITSQIWDMNFDSDTNVVDAAIKRLRAKIDNAYEKKLIHTIRGMGYVLEDRS
;
A
#
# COMPACT_ATOMS: atom_id res chain seq x y z
N MET A 1 -1.25 0.47 2.87
CA MET A 1 -1.08 -0.49 1.75
C MET A 1 0.01 0.04 0.83
N ARG A 2 0.99 -0.81 0.53
CA ARG A 2 2.18 -0.47 -0.23
C ARG A 2 2.10 -1.10 -1.63
N ILE A 3 2.27 -0.28 -2.67
CA ILE A 3 2.12 -0.69 -4.07
C ILE A 3 3.46 -0.47 -4.79
N LEU A 4 3.92 -1.48 -5.52
CA LEU A 4 5.05 -1.34 -6.43
C LEU A 4 4.51 -1.03 -7.84
N ILE A 5 5.06 -0.01 -8.49
CA ILE A 5 4.87 0.28 -9.91
C ILE A 5 6.15 -0.11 -10.64
N VAL A 6 6.04 -0.93 -11.67
CA VAL A 6 7.14 -1.25 -12.58
C VAL A 6 6.76 -0.72 -13.95
N GLU A 7 7.34 0.42 -14.32
CA GLU A 7 6.99 1.21 -15.52
C GLU A 7 8.23 1.99 -15.96
N ASP A 8 8.65 1.84 -17.21
CA ASP A 8 9.86 2.47 -17.75
C ASP A 8 9.61 3.88 -18.30
N GLU A 9 8.36 4.27 -18.58
CA GLU A 9 8.03 5.62 -18.99
C GLU A 9 7.91 6.57 -17.77
N PRO A 10 8.85 7.53 -17.57
CA PRO A 10 8.88 8.35 -16.35
C PRO A 10 7.63 9.20 -16.13
N LYS A 11 6.98 9.65 -17.23
CA LYS A 11 5.75 10.44 -17.16
C LYS A 11 4.59 9.59 -16.65
N MET A 12 4.44 8.36 -17.15
CA MET A 12 3.41 7.42 -16.71
C MET A 12 3.64 7.00 -15.26
N ALA A 13 4.85 6.60 -14.91
CA ALA A 13 5.23 6.24 -13.55
C ALA A 13 4.92 7.38 -12.55
N SER A 14 5.31 8.62 -12.87
CA SER A 14 5.03 9.80 -12.05
C SER A 14 3.53 10.08 -11.92
N TYR A 15 2.78 9.95 -13.01
CA TYR A 15 1.32 10.13 -13.01
C TYR A 15 0.61 9.11 -12.11
N LEU A 16 0.95 7.84 -12.26
CA LEU A 16 0.38 6.74 -11.45
C LEU A 16 0.77 6.88 -9.97
N ARG A 17 2.05 7.16 -9.70
CA ARG A 17 2.55 7.41 -8.35
C ARG A 17 1.79 8.54 -7.67
N LYS A 18 1.68 9.69 -8.32
CA LYS A 18 0.95 10.86 -7.78
C LYS A 18 -0.49 10.49 -7.44
N GLY A 19 -1.21 9.90 -8.38
CA GLY A 19 -2.61 9.54 -8.17
C GLY A 19 -2.81 8.52 -7.05
N LEU A 20 -1.96 7.49 -6.96
CA LEU A 20 -2.03 6.50 -5.88
C LEU A 20 -1.65 7.11 -4.52
N THR A 21 -0.67 8.02 -4.48
CA THR A 21 -0.30 8.74 -3.25
C THR A 21 -1.45 9.64 -2.77
N GLU A 22 -2.12 10.34 -3.68
CA GLU A 22 -3.34 11.11 -3.38
C GLU A 22 -4.48 10.21 -2.88
N ALA A 23 -4.56 8.98 -3.39
CA ALA A 23 -5.48 7.95 -2.90
C ALA A 23 -4.97 7.26 -1.61
N SER A 24 -3.89 7.76 -1.00
CA SER A 24 -3.31 7.33 0.28
C SER A 24 -2.68 5.94 0.25
N TYR A 25 -2.08 5.54 -0.85
CA TYR A 25 -1.20 4.39 -0.92
C TYR A 25 0.26 4.83 -0.78
N THR A 26 1.10 3.99 -0.20
CA THR A 26 2.56 4.12 -0.27
C THR A 26 3.00 3.50 -1.59
N VAL A 27 3.82 4.20 -2.37
CA VAL A 27 4.14 3.79 -3.73
C VAL A 27 5.65 3.81 -3.95
N ASP A 28 6.19 2.67 -4.31
CA ASP A 28 7.55 2.52 -4.82
C ASP A 28 7.51 2.36 -6.34
N VAL A 29 8.57 2.80 -7.02
CA VAL A 29 8.68 2.76 -8.48
C VAL A 29 9.98 2.08 -8.88
N ALA A 30 9.90 1.17 -9.84
CA ALA A 30 11.03 0.60 -10.57
C ALA A 30 10.89 0.93 -12.06
N GLU A 31 11.99 1.31 -12.71
CA GLU A 31 12.01 1.79 -14.09
C GLU A 31 12.36 0.67 -15.10
N ASN A 32 12.57 -0.55 -14.63
CA ASN A 32 12.86 -1.72 -15.48
C ASN A 32 12.41 -3.02 -14.79
N GLY A 33 12.32 -4.09 -15.58
CA GLY A 33 11.82 -5.38 -15.08
C GLY A 33 12.75 -6.07 -14.10
N ARG A 34 14.07 -5.84 -14.17
CA ARG A 34 15.04 -6.46 -13.25
C ARG A 34 14.89 -5.88 -11.83
N ASP A 35 14.90 -4.55 -11.72
CA ASP A 35 14.75 -3.88 -10.43
C ASP A 35 13.34 -4.11 -9.86
N GLY A 36 12.31 -4.10 -10.73
CA GLY A 36 10.95 -4.44 -10.35
C GLY A 36 10.83 -5.83 -9.75
N LEU A 37 11.43 -6.84 -10.39
CA LEU A 37 11.47 -8.20 -9.86
C LEU A 37 12.23 -8.28 -8.54
N PHE A 38 13.40 -7.63 -8.47
CA PHE A 38 14.20 -7.63 -7.25
C PHE A 38 13.40 -7.06 -6.06
N LEU A 39 12.78 -5.89 -6.22
CA LEU A 39 11.94 -5.29 -5.19
C LEU A 39 10.74 -6.18 -4.84
N ALA A 40 10.02 -6.69 -5.83
CA ALA A 40 8.85 -7.53 -5.61
C ALA A 40 9.16 -8.82 -4.82
N LEU A 41 10.37 -9.37 -4.98
CA LEU A 41 10.81 -10.58 -4.27
C LEU A 41 11.31 -10.30 -2.85
N HIS A 42 12.03 -9.19 -2.62
CA HIS A 42 12.73 -8.94 -1.37
C HIS A 42 11.96 -8.02 -0.41
N GLU A 43 10.98 -7.26 -0.92
CA GLU A 43 10.15 -6.38 -0.13
C GLU A 43 8.70 -6.87 -0.09
N ASP A 44 7.93 -6.39 0.90
CA ASP A 44 6.52 -6.72 1.02
C ASP A 44 5.65 -5.63 0.39
N PHE A 45 4.95 -6.02 -0.67
CA PHE A 45 3.96 -5.21 -1.35
C PHE A 45 2.58 -5.85 -1.28
N ASP A 46 1.55 -5.01 -1.18
CA ASP A 46 0.16 -5.44 -1.21
C ASP A 46 -0.35 -5.67 -2.64
N LEU A 47 0.30 -5.02 -3.61
CA LEU A 47 -0.01 -5.13 -5.02
C LEU A 47 1.18 -4.67 -5.87
N VAL A 48 1.36 -5.30 -7.02
CA VAL A 48 2.32 -4.88 -8.06
C VAL A 48 1.54 -4.42 -9.28
N VAL A 49 1.82 -3.23 -9.76
CA VAL A 49 1.41 -2.72 -11.07
C VAL A 49 2.59 -2.93 -12.02
N LEU A 50 2.41 -3.67 -13.08
CA LEU A 50 3.51 -4.17 -13.90
C LEU A 50 3.23 -3.90 -15.39
N ASP A 51 4.06 -3.06 -16.01
CA ASP A 51 4.03 -2.95 -17.47
C ASP A 51 4.55 -4.23 -18.11
N VAL A 52 3.93 -4.62 -19.21
CA VAL A 52 4.40 -5.74 -20.04
C VAL A 52 5.63 -5.35 -20.84
N MET A 53 5.68 -4.11 -21.34
CA MET A 53 6.73 -3.63 -22.25
C MET A 53 7.88 -2.96 -21.46
N LEU A 54 8.68 -3.76 -20.76
CA LEU A 54 9.79 -3.25 -19.95
C LEU A 54 11.15 -3.55 -20.59
N PRO A 55 12.14 -2.67 -20.42
CA PRO A 55 13.53 -2.98 -20.79
C PRO A 55 14.14 -4.02 -19.84
N GLU A 56 15.23 -4.64 -20.29
CA GLU A 56 16.04 -5.66 -19.62
C GLU A 56 15.31 -6.99 -19.35
N LEU A 57 14.14 -6.94 -18.74
CA LEU A 57 13.31 -8.09 -18.43
C LEU A 57 11.85 -7.73 -18.67
N ASP A 58 11.19 -8.36 -19.64
CA ASP A 58 9.79 -8.08 -19.96
C ASP A 58 8.84 -8.45 -18.80
N GLY A 59 7.65 -7.81 -18.78
CA GLY A 59 6.72 -7.97 -17.67
C GLY A 59 6.16 -9.38 -17.52
N PHE A 60 6.03 -10.16 -18.60
CA PHE A 60 5.59 -11.56 -18.50
C PHE A 60 6.64 -12.43 -17.81
N GLU A 61 7.91 -12.22 -18.11
CA GLU A 61 8.99 -12.94 -17.46
C GLU A 61 9.14 -12.50 -15.97
N VAL A 62 8.94 -11.21 -15.67
CA VAL A 62 8.84 -10.72 -14.27
C VAL A 62 7.71 -11.45 -13.55
N LEU A 63 6.51 -11.48 -14.13
CA LEU A 63 5.34 -12.16 -13.55
C LEU A 63 5.62 -13.65 -13.32
N ARG A 64 6.16 -14.35 -14.30
CA ARG A 64 6.48 -15.78 -14.21
C ARG A 64 7.41 -16.07 -13.05
N ARG A 65 8.49 -15.27 -12.89
CA ARG A 65 9.47 -15.45 -11.81
C ARG A 65 8.90 -15.06 -10.46
N LEU A 66 8.08 -14.04 -10.40
CA LEU A 66 7.39 -13.63 -9.17
C LEU A 66 6.46 -14.74 -8.69
N ARG A 67 5.66 -15.34 -9.58
CA ARG A 67 4.70 -16.41 -9.24
C ARG A 67 5.38 -17.69 -8.75
N ALA A 68 6.63 -17.93 -9.12
CA ALA A 68 7.40 -19.04 -8.57
C ALA A 68 7.68 -18.93 -7.06
N GLN A 69 7.57 -17.72 -6.48
CA GLN A 69 7.96 -17.45 -5.10
C GLN A 69 6.88 -16.72 -4.27
N LYS A 70 6.08 -15.83 -4.89
CA LYS A 70 5.08 -15.00 -4.20
C LYS A 70 3.74 -14.97 -4.93
N GLN A 71 2.67 -14.82 -4.15
CA GLN A 71 1.29 -14.66 -4.62
C GLN A 71 0.78 -13.21 -4.48
N THR A 72 1.69 -12.24 -4.42
CA THR A 72 1.32 -10.81 -4.38
C THR A 72 0.46 -10.47 -5.60
N PRO A 73 -0.72 -9.85 -5.43
CA PRO A 73 -1.59 -9.47 -6.54
C PRO A 73 -0.85 -8.64 -7.59
N VAL A 74 -1.08 -8.94 -8.88
CA VAL A 74 -0.47 -8.24 -10.02
C VAL A 74 -1.53 -7.71 -10.95
N LEU A 75 -1.49 -6.39 -11.21
CA LEU A 75 -2.20 -5.73 -12.30
C LEU A 75 -1.23 -5.49 -13.45
N LEU A 76 -1.47 -6.14 -14.59
CA LEU A 76 -0.69 -5.88 -15.79
C LEU A 76 -1.19 -4.61 -16.50
N LEU A 77 -0.25 -3.74 -16.90
CA LEU A 77 -0.49 -2.65 -17.84
C LEU A 77 0.04 -3.07 -19.21
N THR A 78 -0.70 -2.88 -20.26
CA THR A 78 -0.26 -3.27 -21.60
C THR A 78 -0.81 -2.35 -22.69
N ALA A 79 0.02 -2.04 -23.67
CA ALA A 79 -0.41 -1.40 -24.92
C ALA A 79 -0.87 -2.44 -25.98
N ARG A 80 -0.73 -3.73 -25.69
CA ARG A 80 -1.04 -4.81 -26.61
C ARG A 80 -2.53 -5.14 -26.58
N GLU A 81 -3.21 -4.92 -27.68
CA GLU A 81 -4.64 -5.22 -27.84
C GLU A 81 -4.92 -6.69 -28.15
N ALA A 82 -3.90 -7.45 -28.53
CA ALA A 82 -4.06 -8.84 -28.92
C ALA A 82 -4.70 -9.68 -27.78
N ILE A 83 -5.75 -10.40 -28.11
CA ILE A 83 -6.45 -11.29 -27.16
C ILE A 83 -5.47 -12.32 -26.60
N GLU A 84 -4.52 -12.78 -27.43
CA GLU A 84 -3.48 -13.73 -27.06
C GLU A 84 -2.59 -13.25 -25.92
N ASP A 85 -2.19 -11.97 -25.92
CA ASP A 85 -1.37 -11.39 -24.84
C ASP A 85 -2.15 -11.30 -23.52
N LYS A 86 -3.45 -11.03 -23.57
CA LYS A 86 -4.31 -11.02 -22.38
C LYS A 86 -4.48 -12.41 -21.79
N VAL A 87 -4.70 -13.41 -22.65
CA VAL A 87 -4.79 -14.83 -22.24
C VAL A 87 -3.47 -15.26 -21.61
N THR A 88 -2.36 -14.99 -22.28
CA THR A 88 -1.01 -15.28 -21.76
C THR A 88 -0.77 -14.68 -20.39
N GLY A 89 -1.09 -13.40 -20.18
CA GLY A 89 -0.93 -12.74 -18.88
C GLY A 89 -1.74 -13.39 -17.76
N LEU A 90 -2.99 -13.75 -18.05
CA LEU A 90 -3.86 -14.43 -17.07
C LEU A 90 -3.41 -15.87 -16.79
N GLU A 91 -2.97 -16.62 -17.82
CA GLU A 91 -2.41 -17.96 -17.66
C GLU A 91 -1.10 -17.98 -16.88
N LEU A 92 -0.29 -16.94 -17.01
CA LEU A 92 0.91 -16.71 -16.19
C LEU A 92 0.60 -16.31 -14.74
N GLY A 93 -0.67 -16.08 -14.42
CA GLY A 93 -1.13 -15.81 -13.07
C GLY A 93 -1.26 -14.32 -12.72
N ALA A 94 -1.46 -13.44 -13.70
CA ALA A 94 -1.90 -12.08 -13.41
C ALA A 94 -3.32 -12.11 -12.83
N ASP A 95 -3.61 -11.22 -11.88
CA ASP A 95 -4.92 -11.14 -11.23
C ASP A 95 -5.90 -10.23 -11.98
N ASP A 96 -5.38 -9.28 -12.75
CA ASP A 96 -6.15 -8.43 -13.68
C ASP A 96 -5.20 -7.79 -14.71
N TYR A 97 -5.78 -7.20 -15.75
CA TYR A 97 -5.04 -6.42 -16.75
C TYR A 97 -5.77 -5.12 -17.11
N LEU A 98 -5.02 -4.13 -17.59
CA LEU A 98 -5.56 -2.84 -18.01
C LEU A 98 -4.85 -2.37 -19.28
N LEU A 99 -5.62 -2.07 -20.31
CA LEU A 99 -5.11 -1.58 -21.61
C LEU A 99 -4.75 -0.10 -21.53
N LYS A 100 -3.58 0.25 -22.04
CA LYS A 100 -3.17 1.63 -22.32
C LYS A 100 -3.73 2.09 -23.69
N PRO A 101 -4.30 3.33 -23.80
CA PRO A 101 -4.51 4.30 -22.76
C PRO A 101 -5.75 4.01 -21.91
N PHE A 102 -5.73 4.35 -20.62
CA PHE A 102 -6.82 4.11 -19.68
C PHE A 102 -7.20 5.38 -18.90
N ALA A 103 -8.42 5.40 -18.38
CA ALA A 103 -8.84 6.43 -17.44
C ALA A 103 -8.31 6.11 -16.04
N TYR A 104 -7.78 7.11 -15.32
CA TYR A 104 -7.29 6.93 -13.95
C TYR A 104 -8.36 6.34 -13.00
N ALA A 105 -9.63 6.71 -13.20
CA ALA A 105 -10.73 6.17 -12.42
C ALA A 105 -10.89 4.64 -12.58
N GLU A 106 -10.69 4.11 -13.80
CA GLU A 106 -10.71 2.68 -14.07
C GLU A 106 -9.51 1.99 -13.39
N PHE A 107 -8.31 2.53 -13.57
CA PHE A 107 -7.09 2.05 -12.93
C PHE A 107 -7.28 1.93 -11.40
N LEU A 108 -7.74 3.00 -10.75
CA LEU A 108 -7.96 3.01 -9.30
C LEU A 108 -9.05 2.03 -8.86
N ALA A 109 -10.09 1.83 -9.65
CA ALA A 109 -11.15 0.86 -9.35
C ALA A 109 -10.62 -0.58 -9.39
N ARG A 110 -9.73 -0.92 -10.34
CA ARG A 110 -9.07 -2.23 -10.44
C ARG A 110 -8.12 -2.48 -9.27
N ILE A 111 -7.27 -1.49 -8.93
CA ILE A 111 -6.41 -1.53 -7.74
C ILE A 111 -7.23 -1.88 -6.49
N ARG A 112 -8.31 -1.16 -6.24
CA ARG A 112 -9.19 -1.41 -5.09
C ARG A 112 -9.82 -2.80 -5.12
N SER A 113 -10.21 -3.29 -6.30
CA SER A 113 -10.78 -4.63 -6.46
C SER A 113 -9.77 -5.73 -6.14
N LEU A 114 -8.52 -5.58 -6.61
CA LEU A 114 -7.45 -6.54 -6.36
C LEU A 114 -7.04 -6.56 -4.87
N LEU A 115 -6.86 -5.39 -4.28
CA LEU A 115 -6.53 -5.28 -2.85
C LEU A 115 -7.60 -5.88 -1.94
N ARG A 116 -8.88 -5.87 -2.35
CA ARG A 116 -9.97 -6.54 -1.65
C ARG A 116 -9.92 -8.06 -1.76
N ARG A 117 -9.42 -8.61 -2.89
CA ARG A 117 -9.36 -10.07 -3.16
C ARG A 117 -8.13 -10.74 -2.56
N ALA A 118 -7.10 -9.99 -2.24
CA ALA A 118 -5.89 -10.54 -1.63
C ALA A 118 -6.28 -11.36 -0.38
N PRO A 119 -5.72 -12.58 -0.21
CA PRO A 119 -6.03 -13.45 0.93
C PRO A 119 -5.31 -12.96 2.20
N ARG A 120 -5.52 -11.71 2.55
CA ARG A 120 -5.34 -11.27 3.92
C ARG A 120 -6.59 -11.68 4.70
N ASN A 121 -6.45 -12.04 5.96
CA ASN A 121 -7.54 -12.03 6.94
C ASN A 121 -8.05 -10.58 7.07
N ALA A 122 -8.43 -9.97 5.94
CA ALA A 122 -8.82 -8.58 5.84
C ALA A 122 -10.22 -8.48 6.44
N ARG A 123 -10.27 -8.24 7.71
CA ARG A 123 -11.41 -7.53 8.26
C ARG A 123 -11.49 -6.23 7.47
N GLU A 124 -12.54 -6.05 6.68
CA GLU A 124 -12.79 -4.80 5.95
C GLU A 124 -12.83 -3.61 6.91
N ILE A 125 -13.11 -3.91 8.16
CA ILE A 125 -13.14 -3.00 9.29
C ILE A 125 -12.21 -3.56 10.38
N LEU A 126 -11.18 -2.79 10.73
CA LEU A 126 -10.35 -3.05 11.90
C LEU A 126 -10.99 -2.39 13.10
N GLN A 127 -11.08 -3.12 14.20
CA GLN A 127 -11.66 -2.60 15.43
C GLN A 127 -10.66 -2.79 16.58
N VAL A 128 -10.30 -1.69 17.23
CA VAL A 128 -9.45 -1.68 18.43
C VAL A 128 -10.19 -0.89 19.50
N ALA A 129 -10.74 -1.57 20.49
CA ALA A 129 -11.66 -1.02 21.49
C ALA A 129 -12.84 -0.28 20.80
N ASP A 130 -12.97 1.02 21.02
CA ASP A 130 -13.99 1.90 20.45
C ASP A 130 -13.59 2.57 19.12
N LEU A 131 -12.39 2.25 18.60
CA LEU A 131 -11.87 2.74 17.34
C LEU A 131 -12.24 1.76 16.22
N GLU A 132 -12.86 2.26 15.15
CA GLU A 132 -13.23 1.55 13.94
C GLU A 132 -12.52 2.17 12.73
N VAL A 133 -11.83 1.35 11.94
CA VAL A 133 -11.10 1.75 10.72
C VAL A 133 -11.63 0.96 9.54
N ASP A 134 -12.50 1.57 8.71
CA ASP A 134 -13.00 0.99 7.46
C ASP A 134 -11.94 1.18 6.36
N LEU A 135 -11.28 0.10 5.99
CA LEU A 135 -10.17 0.09 5.03
C LEU A 135 -10.64 0.34 3.59
N ILE A 136 -11.88 -0.06 3.27
CA ILE A 136 -12.45 0.07 1.93
C ILE A 136 -12.93 1.50 1.69
N LYS A 137 -13.76 2.01 2.61
CA LYS A 137 -14.30 3.37 2.52
C LYS A 137 -13.29 4.43 2.98
N ARG A 138 -12.16 3.99 3.57
CA ARG A 138 -11.13 4.85 4.17
C ARG A 138 -11.71 5.84 5.17
N ARG A 139 -12.53 5.32 6.07
CA ARG A 139 -13.22 6.08 7.12
C ARG A 139 -12.78 5.61 8.48
N VAL A 140 -12.67 6.55 9.39
CA VAL A 140 -12.32 6.27 10.79
C VAL A 140 -13.44 6.80 11.68
N ARG A 141 -13.83 6.00 12.66
CA ARG A 141 -14.76 6.39 13.71
C ARG A 141 -14.19 6.01 15.06
N ARG A 142 -14.50 6.80 16.08
CA ARG A 142 -14.19 6.45 17.45
C ARG A 142 -15.34 6.87 18.35
N ALA A 143 -15.87 5.96 19.18
CA ALA A 143 -17.07 6.15 19.98
C ALA A 143 -18.19 6.82 19.15
N ASP A 144 -18.48 6.29 17.94
CA ASP A 144 -19.43 6.79 16.94
C ASP A 144 -19.13 8.16 16.31
N ASN A 145 -18.10 8.87 16.74
CA ASN A 145 -17.67 10.12 16.12
C ASN A 145 -16.78 9.84 14.90
N ARG A 146 -17.13 10.48 13.78
CA ARG A 146 -16.28 10.43 12.59
C ARG A 146 -15.01 11.25 12.81
N ILE A 147 -13.88 10.67 12.43
CA ILE A 147 -12.57 11.32 12.50
C ILE A 147 -12.02 11.49 11.07
N ASP A 148 -11.75 12.74 10.70
CA ASP A 148 -11.18 13.06 9.39
C ASP A 148 -9.64 13.07 9.47
N LEU A 149 -9.04 12.10 8.77
CA LEU A 149 -7.60 11.94 8.66
C LEU A 149 -7.11 12.35 7.28
N THR A 150 -5.90 12.89 7.21
CA THR A 150 -5.17 13.00 5.95
C THR A 150 -4.78 11.61 5.44
N ALA A 151 -4.38 11.54 4.17
CA ALA A 151 -3.92 10.30 3.55
C ALA A 151 -2.83 9.60 4.36
N GLN A 152 -1.84 10.35 4.82
CA GLN A 152 -0.70 9.86 5.58
C GLN A 152 -1.07 9.43 7.00
N GLU A 153 -1.93 10.20 7.67
CA GLU A 153 -2.45 9.83 9.00
C GLU A 153 -3.29 8.55 8.93
N PHE A 154 -4.08 8.38 7.86
CA PHE A 154 -4.85 7.16 7.64
C PHE A 154 -3.92 5.95 7.41
N ALA A 155 -2.89 6.08 6.56
CA ALA A 155 -1.93 5.02 6.32
C ALA A 155 -1.18 4.60 7.59
N LEU A 156 -0.78 5.57 8.43
CA LEU A 156 -0.14 5.32 9.72
C LEU A 156 -1.10 4.61 10.69
N LEU A 157 -2.36 5.07 10.79
CA LEU A 157 -3.36 4.41 11.64
C LEU A 157 -3.65 2.99 11.16
N GLN A 158 -3.82 2.79 9.86
CA GLN A 158 -4.02 1.48 9.26
C GLN A 158 -2.88 0.53 9.61
N LEU A 159 -1.62 0.96 9.41
CA LEU A 159 -0.43 0.16 9.73
C LEU A 159 -0.41 -0.28 11.20
N LEU A 160 -0.72 0.65 12.12
CA LEU A 160 -0.78 0.36 13.55
C LEU A 160 -1.94 -0.58 13.89
N ALA A 161 -3.12 -0.40 13.29
CA ALA A 161 -4.31 -1.20 13.56
C ALA A 161 -4.25 -2.62 12.96
N GLU A 162 -3.60 -2.79 11.80
CA GLU A 162 -3.33 -4.11 11.21
C GLU A 162 -2.38 -4.95 12.09
N ARG A 163 -1.59 -4.28 12.94
CA ARG A 163 -0.59 -4.88 13.84
C ARG A 163 -0.88 -4.51 15.30
N GLU A 164 -2.16 -4.61 15.69
CA GLU A 164 -2.60 -4.35 17.06
C GLU A 164 -1.77 -5.18 18.06
N GLY A 165 -1.28 -4.52 19.13
CA GLY A 165 -0.46 -5.14 20.15
C GLY A 165 1.02 -5.35 19.78
N GLU A 166 1.41 -5.09 18.53
CA GLU A 166 2.79 -5.21 18.07
C GLU A 166 3.53 -3.87 18.18
N VAL A 167 4.75 -3.89 18.73
CA VAL A 167 5.58 -2.68 18.81
C VAL A 167 6.27 -2.44 17.48
N LEU A 168 5.88 -1.37 16.79
CA LEU A 168 6.47 -0.98 15.51
C LEU A 168 7.61 0.01 15.73
N THR A 169 8.80 -0.32 15.23
CA THR A 169 9.95 0.58 15.30
C THR A 169 9.78 1.79 14.39
N ARG A 170 10.47 2.90 14.70
CA ARG A 170 10.44 4.10 13.85
C ARG A 170 10.91 3.80 12.43
N THR A 171 12.00 3.06 12.30
CA THR A 171 12.55 2.66 11.00
C THR A 171 11.52 1.85 10.19
N PHE A 172 10.84 0.89 10.83
CA PHE A 172 9.80 0.12 10.17
C PHE A 172 8.63 1.01 9.74
N ILE A 173 8.14 1.89 10.61
CA ILE A 173 7.05 2.84 10.28
C ILE A 173 7.47 3.74 9.11
N THR A 174 8.71 4.24 9.12
CA THR A 174 9.24 5.08 8.03
C THR A 174 9.23 4.31 6.72
N SER A 175 9.75 3.08 6.67
CA SER A 175 9.82 2.27 5.45
C SER A 175 8.43 1.90 4.88
N GLN A 176 7.40 1.88 5.73
CA GLN A 176 6.03 1.52 5.30
C GLN A 176 5.16 2.72 4.90
N ILE A 177 5.46 3.92 5.40
CA ILE A 177 4.61 5.11 5.23
C ILE A 177 5.25 6.18 4.34
N TRP A 178 6.59 6.22 4.28
CA TRP A 178 7.35 7.17 3.46
C TRP A 178 8.14 6.44 2.38
N ASP A 179 8.38 7.12 1.28
CA ASP A 179 9.18 6.62 0.17
C ASP A 179 10.60 6.20 0.61
N MET A 180 11.19 5.21 -0.07
CA MET A 180 12.57 4.75 0.18
C MET A 180 13.62 5.87 -0.04
N ASN A 181 13.30 6.89 -0.83
CA ASN A 181 14.16 8.07 -1.06
C ASN A 181 13.92 9.19 -0.03
N PHE A 182 13.13 8.93 1.01
CA PHE A 182 12.91 9.92 2.05
C PHE A 182 14.11 9.91 3.00
N ASP A 183 14.80 11.04 3.09
CA ASP A 183 15.90 11.25 4.05
C ASP A 183 15.37 10.94 5.47
N SER A 184 15.96 9.97 6.13
CA SER A 184 15.45 9.33 7.35
C SER A 184 15.57 10.24 8.58
N ASP A 185 14.86 11.37 8.55
CA ASP A 185 14.68 12.18 9.76
C ASP A 185 13.67 11.47 10.67
N THR A 186 14.17 10.83 11.74
CA THR A 186 13.35 10.09 12.73
C THR A 186 12.27 10.96 13.38
N ASN A 187 12.40 12.28 13.33
CA ASN A 187 11.43 13.24 13.85
C ASN A 187 10.10 13.22 13.08
N VAL A 188 10.09 12.74 11.83
CA VAL A 188 8.87 12.69 11.00
C VAL A 188 7.84 11.73 11.56
N VAL A 189 8.25 10.56 12.02
CA VAL A 189 7.36 9.58 12.67
C VAL A 189 6.77 10.15 13.94
N ASP A 190 7.60 10.75 14.81
CA ASP A 190 7.15 11.32 16.08
C ASP A 190 6.15 12.45 15.86
N ALA A 191 6.39 13.30 14.85
CA ALA A 191 5.46 14.37 14.46
C ALA A 191 4.14 13.80 13.88
N ALA A 192 4.20 12.75 13.09
CA ALA A 192 3.01 12.09 12.54
C ALA A 192 2.18 11.42 13.66
N ILE A 193 2.82 10.70 14.58
CA ILE A 193 2.17 10.12 15.76
C ILE A 193 1.52 11.21 16.62
N LYS A 194 2.21 12.33 16.85
CA LYS A 194 1.65 13.47 17.60
C LYS A 194 0.37 13.98 16.95
N ARG A 195 0.37 14.20 15.61
CA ARG A 195 -0.82 14.64 14.88
C ARG A 195 -1.95 13.60 14.93
N LEU A 196 -1.61 12.33 14.77
CA LEU A 196 -2.59 11.24 14.82
C LEU A 196 -3.23 11.16 16.23
N ARG A 197 -2.44 11.19 17.30
CA ARG A 197 -2.94 11.23 18.68
C ARG A 197 -3.86 12.43 18.96
N ALA A 198 -3.54 13.59 18.40
CA ALA A 198 -4.38 14.76 18.54
C ALA A 198 -5.81 14.53 18.04
N LYS A 199 -5.98 13.69 17.01
CA LYS A 199 -7.26 13.40 16.39
C LYS A 199 -7.96 12.19 17.02
N ILE A 200 -7.23 11.10 17.28
CA ILE A 200 -7.86 9.85 17.72
C ILE A 200 -7.81 9.64 19.22
N ASP A 201 -6.86 10.25 19.93
CA ASP A 201 -6.67 9.99 21.37
C ASP A 201 -7.03 11.17 22.28
N ASN A 202 -6.67 12.43 21.90
CA ASN A 202 -6.72 13.53 22.87
C ASN A 202 -8.12 13.81 23.41
N ALA A 203 -9.16 13.64 22.62
CA ALA A 203 -10.55 13.88 23.01
C ALA A 203 -11.14 12.73 23.88
N TYR A 204 -10.43 11.62 24.02
CA TYR A 204 -10.91 10.42 24.69
C TYR A 204 -10.10 10.15 25.95
N GLU A 205 -10.75 9.65 27.00
CA GLU A 205 -10.09 9.27 28.25
C GLU A 205 -9.09 8.12 28.00
N LYS A 206 -9.54 7.08 27.33
CA LYS A 206 -8.77 5.92 26.97
C LYS A 206 -7.86 6.22 25.78
N LYS A 207 -6.53 6.06 25.97
CA LYS A 207 -5.55 6.23 24.91
C LYS A 207 -5.27 4.88 24.26
N LEU A 208 -5.13 4.86 22.94
CA LEU A 208 -4.87 3.64 22.18
C LEU A 208 -3.45 3.59 21.61
N ILE A 209 -2.86 4.74 21.24
CA ILE A 209 -1.49 4.78 20.74
C ILE A 209 -0.53 4.99 21.91
N HIS A 210 0.35 4.02 22.15
CA HIS A 210 1.34 4.08 23.22
C HIS A 210 2.76 4.19 22.68
N THR A 211 3.64 4.83 23.46
CA THR A 211 5.07 4.90 23.16
C THR A 211 5.81 3.89 24.02
N ILE A 212 6.56 3.01 23.39
CA ILE A 212 7.49 2.11 24.07
C ILE A 212 8.88 2.75 23.96
N ARG A 213 9.37 3.26 25.10
CA ARG A 213 10.64 4.02 25.15
C ARG A 213 11.79 3.20 24.55
N GLY A 214 12.56 3.83 23.65
CA GLY A 214 13.68 3.20 22.98
C GLY A 214 13.33 2.20 21.87
N MET A 215 12.04 1.82 21.71
CA MET A 215 11.63 0.81 20.73
C MET A 215 10.75 1.42 19.61
N GLY A 216 9.63 2.07 19.95
CA GLY A 216 8.71 2.57 18.94
C GLY A 216 7.32 2.86 19.47
N TYR A 217 6.32 2.49 18.68
CA TYR A 217 4.91 2.76 18.95
C TYR A 217 4.07 1.49 18.80
N VAL A 218 3.01 1.40 19.58
CA VAL A 218 2.02 0.32 19.52
C VAL A 218 0.62 0.90 19.61
N LEU A 219 -0.33 0.32 18.89
CA LEU A 219 -1.76 0.57 19.03
C LEU A 219 -2.38 -0.63 19.75
N GLU A 220 -2.93 -0.39 20.92
CA GLU A 220 -3.56 -1.45 21.72
C GLU A 220 -4.49 -0.87 22.78
N ASP A 221 -5.42 -1.70 23.22
CA ASP A 221 -6.23 -1.46 24.42
C ASP A 221 -5.48 -1.93 25.68
N ARG A 222 -5.23 -1.02 26.63
CA ARG A 222 -4.58 -1.31 27.93
C ARG A 222 -5.56 -1.21 29.10
N SER A 223 -6.83 -1.54 28.90
CA SER A 223 -7.80 -1.54 30.00
C SER A 223 -7.63 -2.74 30.92
#